data_359433783f04b0b9587032c3904d39ce
#
_entry.id   359433783f04b0b9587032c3904d39ce
#
_cell.length_a   1.000
_cell.length_b   1.000
_cell.length_c   1.000
_cell.angle_alpha   90.00
_cell.angle_beta   90.00
_cell.angle_gamma   90.00
#
_symmetry.space_group_name_H-M   'P 1'
#
loop_
_entity.id
_entity.type
_entity.pdbx_description
1 polymer ?
#
loop_
_entity_poly.entity_id
_entity_poly.type
_entity_poly.pdbx_seq_one_letter_code
_entity_poly.pdbx_strand_id
1 'polypeptide(L)'
;VSAVPCDVAVIGGGSAGVAAAVASARAGARTVLVERAARLGGNAAQALVHTICGLYFAADDEEPQVAHAGLPAEIASRAGGEPERAGKVWYLPVRPDALSAIYTDLCRAERGLELRLGAELARAELGESSRLWLKSDAGAAELDAAVVIDTSGDAAAAELGGAATEMAAPEELQIPSYVFRLEGVETEQLAGFARLKLGAALAGGVRSGALPPGADAIVVRPSGRPGEVFATLNLARPEPWAPLDPTCIAALERGAHDAAEAIARFLVETRPGFARARLAEHPARLGVRETRRVRGLERVTADDVLAGRRREDEVALSTWPIELWSDHRKPHFELPRGPCSVPLGALISRTHPRLGTAGRCLSATHEAHAALRVIGTALATGEAIGRAAAFAAARGKALAEISPAEIRA
;
A
#
# COMPACT_ATOMS: atom_id res chain seq x y z
N VAL A 1 2.51 25.47 22.44
CA VAL A 1 3.66 24.82 21.81
C VAL A 1 3.95 25.58 20.53
N SER A 2 5.19 26.06 20.31
CA SER A 2 5.53 26.69 19.03
C SER A 2 5.59 25.62 17.93
N ALA A 3 5.00 25.91 16.77
CA ALA A 3 5.01 25.00 15.63
C ALA A 3 6.45 24.78 15.13
N VAL A 4 6.78 23.52 14.77
CA VAL A 4 8.08 23.17 14.22
C VAL A 4 8.06 23.41 12.72
N PRO A 5 8.92 24.29 12.19
CA PRO A 5 8.95 24.58 10.76
C PRO A 5 9.65 23.45 9.99
N CYS A 6 9.04 23.01 8.88
CA CYS A 6 9.63 22.08 7.91
C CYS A 6 9.32 22.51 6.48
N ASP A 7 10.10 22.03 5.53
CA ASP A 7 9.89 22.32 4.12
C ASP A 7 8.79 21.39 3.56
N VAL A 8 8.84 20.11 3.97
CA VAL A 8 7.88 19.08 3.53
C VAL A 8 7.37 18.29 4.73
N ALA A 9 6.05 18.20 4.90
CA ALA A 9 5.39 17.28 5.83
C ALA A 9 4.74 16.13 5.06
N VAL A 10 5.13 14.89 5.38
CA VAL A 10 4.56 13.67 4.79
C VAL A 10 3.66 12.98 5.82
N ILE A 11 2.40 12.77 5.50
CA ILE A 11 1.40 12.19 6.39
C ILE A 11 1.10 10.75 5.97
N GLY A 12 1.54 9.80 6.79
CA GLY A 12 1.43 8.36 6.59
C GLY A 12 2.75 7.71 6.17
N GLY A 13 3.27 6.80 6.98
CA GLY A 13 4.54 6.08 6.80
C GLY A 13 4.40 4.74 6.08
N GLY A 14 3.44 4.62 5.13
CA GLY A 14 3.35 3.50 4.20
C GLY A 14 4.44 3.56 3.13
N SER A 15 4.43 2.62 2.17
CA SER A 15 5.44 2.56 1.10
C SER A 15 5.58 3.88 0.33
N ALA A 16 4.45 4.51 -0.03
CA ALA A 16 4.47 5.82 -0.70
C ALA A 16 5.06 6.92 0.18
N GLY A 17 4.71 6.95 1.47
CA GLY A 17 5.18 7.98 2.39
C GLY A 17 6.66 7.86 2.72
N VAL A 18 7.16 6.65 2.89
CA VAL A 18 8.60 6.41 3.05
C VAL A 18 9.36 6.89 1.82
N ALA A 19 8.90 6.51 0.61
CA ALA A 19 9.55 6.95 -0.62
C ALA A 19 9.49 8.48 -0.78
N ALA A 20 8.33 9.11 -0.47
CA ALA A 20 8.19 10.56 -0.54
C ALA A 20 9.12 11.28 0.45
N ALA A 21 9.18 10.81 1.70
CA ALA A 21 10.00 11.43 2.73
C ALA A 21 11.49 11.30 2.44
N VAL A 22 11.96 10.10 2.05
CA VAL A 22 13.36 9.86 1.68
C VAL A 22 13.73 10.69 0.47
N ALA A 23 12.90 10.71 -0.59
CA ALA A 23 13.16 11.48 -1.79
C ALA A 23 13.20 13.00 -1.52
N SER A 24 12.29 13.51 -0.68
CA SER A 24 12.30 14.92 -0.27
C SER A 24 13.59 15.27 0.47
N ALA A 25 14.00 14.46 1.43
CA ALA A 25 15.22 14.70 2.21
C ALA A 25 16.50 14.62 1.34
N ARG A 26 16.57 13.64 0.43
CA ARG A 26 17.66 13.50 -0.55
C ARG A 26 17.74 14.69 -1.50
N ALA A 27 16.61 15.31 -1.82
CA ALA A 27 16.54 16.55 -2.61
C ALA A 27 16.83 17.82 -1.77
N GLY A 28 17.23 17.69 -0.49
CA GLY A 28 17.68 18.76 0.38
C GLY A 28 16.61 19.42 1.24
N ALA A 29 15.37 18.92 1.25
CA ALA A 29 14.30 19.48 2.07
C ALA A 29 14.40 19.00 3.53
N ARG A 30 14.09 19.89 4.49
CA ARG A 30 13.81 19.50 5.89
C ARG A 30 12.45 18.84 5.91
N THR A 31 12.44 17.53 6.07
CA THR A 31 11.25 16.70 5.93
C THR A 31 10.83 16.11 7.27
N VAL A 32 9.51 16.11 7.55
CA VAL A 32 8.93 15.40 8.68
C VAL A 32 7.98 14.33 8.16
N LEU A 33 8.24 13.06 8.52
CA LEU A 33 7.34 11.94 8.24
C LEU A 33 6.55 11.59 9.49
N VAL A 34 5.23 11.68 9.41
CA VAL A 34 4.29 11.39 10.49
C VAL A 34 3.60 10.05 10.22
N GLU A 35 3.69 9.11 11.16
CA GLU A 35 3.00 7.81 11.09
C GLU A 35 2.29 7.50 12.41
N ARG A 36 1.00 7.17 12.33
CA ARG A 36 0.17 6.85 13.51
C ARG A 36 0.56 5.54 14.20
N ALA A 37 1.16 4.60 13.47
CA ALA A 37 1.64 3.36 14.05
C ALA A 37 3.05 3.52 14.65
N ALA A 38 3.42 2.59 15.53
CA ALA A 38 4.76 2.54 16.12
C ALA A 38 5.85 2.07 15.14
N ARG A 39 5.47 1.64 13.92
CA ARG A 39 6.41 1.17 12.87
C ARG A 39 5.97 1.61 11.48
N LEU A 40 6.95 1.82 10.61
CA LEU A 40 6.73 2.13 9.20
C LEU A 40 6.25 0.91 8.39
N GLY A 41 5.64 1.17 7.23
CA GLY A 41 5.28 0.17 6.23
C GLY A 41 3.79 0.13 5.88
N GLY A 42 2.92 0.84 6.59
CA GLY A 42 1.48 0.87 6.28
C GLY A 42 0.90 -0.54 6.14
N ASN A 43 0.16 -0.83 5.05
CA ASN A 43 -0.43 -2.16 4.83
C ASN A 43 0.62 -3.28 4.70
N ALA A 44 1.82 -3.00 4.20
CA ALA A 44 2.89 -4.01 4.16
C ALA A 44 3.21 -4.54 5.56
N ALA A 45 3.42 -3.64 6.53
CA ALA A 45 3.77 -4.03 7.90
C ALA A 45 2.56 -4.35 8.77
N GLN A 46 1.47 -3.55 8.67
CA GLN A 46 0.33 -3.65 9.60
C GLN A 46 -0.69 -4.73 9.17
N ALA A 47 -0.84 -4.95 7.86
CA ALA A 47 -1.76 -5.93 7.30
C ALA A 47 -1.04 -7.16 6.70
N LEU A 48 0.25 -7.33 6.98
CA LEU A 48 1.10 -8.44 6.54
C LEU A 48 1.09 -8.66 5.02
N VAL A 49 1.00 -7.60 4.22
CA VAL A 49 1.13 -7.72 2.76
C VAL A 49 2.59 -8.07 2.43
N HIS A 50 2.77 -9.27 1.90
CA HIS A 50 4.07 -9.94 1.78
C HIS A 50 4.57 -10.05 0.33
N THR A 51 4.07 -9.19 -0.56
CA THR A 51 4.52 -9.13 -1.97
C THR A 51 4.62 -7.69 -2.44
N ILE A 52 5.69 -7.35 -3.16
CA ILE A 52 5.80 -6.09 -3.91
C ILE A 52 5.33 -6.36 -5.33
N CYS A 53 4.09 -5.99 -5.62
CA CYS A 53 3.48 -5.99 -6.94
C CYS A 53 3.73 -4.64 -7.64
N GLY A 54 3.73 -4.61 -8.99
CA GLY A 54 3.92 -3.38 -9.77
C GLY A 54 5.36 -2.82 -9.72
N LEU A 55 6.33 -3.67 -9.40
CA LEU A 55 7.75 -3.32 -9.39
C LEU A 55 8.41 -3.61 -10.74
N TYR A 56 7.93 -4.63 -11.45
CA TYR A 56 8.49 -5.13 -12.69
C TYR A 56 7.54 -4.86 -13.86
N PHE A 57 8.09 -4.79 -15.07
CA PHE A 57 7.27 -4.82 -16.26
C PHE A 57 6.53 -6.15 -16.37
N ALA A 58 5.27 -6.10 -16.81
CA ALA A 58 4.57 -7.28 -17.27
C ALA A 58 5.12 -7.63 -18.66
N ALA A 59 5.69 -8.82 -18.82
CA ALA A 59 6.30 -9.23 -20.07
C ALA A 59 6.26 -10.75 -20.21
N ASP A 60 6.33 -11.21 -21.44
CA ASP A 60 6.55 -12.63 -21.74
C ASP A 60 8.04 -13.03 -21.61
N ASP A 61 8.91 -12.08 -21.24
CA ASP A 61 10.34 -12.26 -21.09
C ASP A 61 10.69 -13.18 -19.93
N GLU A 62 11.79 -13.91 -20.09
CA GLU A 62 12.24 -14.90 -19.11
C GLU A 62 12.82 -14.25 -17.84
N GLU A 63 13.27 -12.99 -17.92
CA GLU A 63 13.86 -12.27 -16.79
C GLU A 63 13.02 -11.04 -16.39
N PRO A 64 12.81 -10.82 -15.08
CA PRO A 64 12.07 -9.67 -14.59
C PRO A 64 12.87 -8.38 -14.75
N GLN A 65 12.27 -7.36 -15.41
CA GLN A 65 12.85 -6.03 -15.56
C GLN A 65 12.17 -5.05 -14.62
N VAL A 66 12.95 -4.39 -13.76
CA VAL A 66 12.43 -3.36 -12.83
C VAL A 66 11.97 -2.14 -13.63
N ALA A 67 10.76 -1.65 -13.34
CA ALA A 67 10.15 -0.53 -14.05
C ALA A 67 10.69 0.84 -13.62
N HIS A 68 11.24 0.95 -12.42
CA HIS A 68 11.70 2.20 -11.82
C HIS A 68 13.10 2.03 -11.19
N ALA A 69 14.05 2.85 -11.63
CA ALA A 69 15.44 2.78 -11.18
C ALA A 69 15.65 3.28 -9.74
N GLY A 70 15.02 4.35 -9.29
CA GLY A 70 15.28 5.02 -8.01
C GLY A 70 15.00 4.19 -6.75
N LEU A 71 14.25 4.75 -5.82
CA LEU A 71 13.90 4.09 -4.54
C LEU A 71 13.19 2.73 -4.69
N PRO A 72 12.32 2.50 -5.70
CA PRO A 72 11.73 1.18 -5.88
C PRO A 72 12.78 0.09 -6.11
N ALA A 73 13.79 0.35 -6.97
CA ALA A 73 14.88 -0.58 -7.23
C ALA A 73 15.81 -0.76 -6.01
N GLU A 74 16.13 0.33 -5.31
CA GLU A 74 16.93 0.29 -4.07
C GLU A 74 16.25 -0.57 -3.00
N ILE A 75 14.95 -0.38 -2.78
CA ILE A 75 14.17 -1.15 -1.80
C ILE A 75 14.08 -2.62 -2.21
N ALA A 76 13.86 -2.91 -3.50
CA ALA A 76 13.84 -4.27 -4.00
C ALA A 76 15.18 -4.98 -3.77
N SER A 77 16.29 -4.31 -4.08
CA SER A 77 17.65 -4.83 -3.85
C SER A 77 17.92 -5.11 -2.37
N ARG A 78 17.50 -4.21 -1.47
CA ARG A 78 17.65 -4.40 -0.01
C ARG A 78 16.74 -5.49 0.55
N ALA A 79 15.54 -5.64 -0.01
CA ALA A 79 14.61 -6.69 0.40
C ALA A 79 15.17 -8.09 0.08
N GLY A 80 15.96 -8.19 -0.97
CA GLY A 80 16.48 -9.48 -1.44
C GLY A 80 15.35 -10.39 -1.93
N GLY A 81 15.68 -11.64 -2.18
CA GLY A 81 14.72 -12.62 -2.66
C GLY A 81 14.64 -12.68 -4.18
N GLU A 82 14.08 -13.77 -4.67
CA GLU A 82 13.91 -14.02 -6.09
C GLU A 82 12.53 -13.56 -6.54
N PRO A 83 12.41 -12.78 -7.63
CA PRO A 83 11.12 -12.46 -8.20
C PRO A 83 10.37 -13.73 -8.61
N GLU A 84 9.07 -13.74 -8.32
CA GLU A 84 8.17 -14.81 -8.71
C GLU A 84 7.21 -14.37 -9.79
N ARG A 85 6.76 -15.32 -10.62
CA ARG A 85 5.86 -15.05 -11.74
C ARG A 85 4.48 -15.66 -11.52
N ALA A 86 3.45 -14.87 -11.80
CA ALA A 86 2.05 -15.33 -11.87
C ALA A 86 1.46 -14.95 -13.24
N GLY A 87 1.41 -15.91 -14.16
CA GLY A 87 1.02 -15.63 -15.55
C GLY A 87 2.00 -14.66 -16.22
N LYS A 88 1.52 -13.49 -16.62
CA LYS A 88 2.32 -12.43 -17.29
C LYS A 88 2.89 -11.39 -16.31
N VAL A 89 2.61 -11.48 -15.02
CA VAL A 89 3.07 -10.49 -14.05
C VAL A 89 4.15 -11.06 -13.14
N TRP A 90 5.12 -10.21 -12.82
CA TRP A 90 6.17 -10.48 -11.85
C TRP A 90 5.88 -9.75 -10.54
N TYR A 91 6.20 -10.37 -9.41
CA TYR A 91 6.15 -9.75 -8.09
C TYR A 91 7.35 -10.22 -7.27
N LEU A 92 7.73 -9.43 -6.27
CA LEU A 92 8.80 -9.78 -5.35
C LEU A 92 8.19 -10.22 -4.01
N PRO A 93 8.35 -11.49 -3.61
CA PRO A 93 8.04 -11.90 -2.25
C PRO A 93 8.90 -11.16 -1.25
N VAL A 94 8.28 -10.65 -0.18
CA VAL A 94 8.97 -9.92 0.88
C VAL A 94 8.38 -10.27 2.23
N ARG A 95 9.21 -10.20 3.25
CA ARG A 95 8.71 -10.30 4.63
C ARG A 95 8.29 -8.93 5.13
N PRO A 96 7.08 -8.80 5.72
CA PRO A 96 6.57 -7.53 6.24
C PRO A 96 7.48 -6.87 7.28
N ASP A 97 8.07 -7.66 8.18
CA ASP A 97 9.02 -7.20 9.20
C ASP A 97 10.33 -6.68 8.58
N ALA A 98 10.90 -7.42 7.62
CA ALA A 98 12.11 -7.00 6.91
C ALA A 98 11.88 -5.73 6.09
N LEU A 99 10.74 -5.62 5.40
CA LEU A 99 10.41 -4.42 4.64
C LEU A 99 10.22 -3.20 5.55
N SER A 100 9.60 -3.37 6.72
CA SER A 100 9.48 -2.31 7.73
C SER A 100 10.83 -1.86 8.27
N ALA A 101 11.77 -2.79 8.49
CA ALA A 101 13.14 -2.48 8.89
C ALA A 101 13.87 -1.68 7.81
N ILE A 102 13.81 -2.12 6.55
CA ILE A 102 14.41 -1.41 5.40
C ILE A 102 13.89 0.02 5.32
N TYR A 103 12.58 0.23 5.46
CA TYR A 103 11.97 1.56 5.45
C TYR A 103 12.47 2.44 6.59
N THR A 104 12.62 1.86 7.77
CA THR A 104 13.13 2.57 8.96
C THR A 104 14.58 2.97 8.77
N ASP A 105 15.41 2.07 8.25
CA ASP A 105 16.83 2.31 8.00
C ASP A 105 17.04 3.38 6.93
N LEU A 106 16.25 3.32 5.83
CA LEU A 106 16.27 4.36 4.80
C LEU A 106 15.94 5.74 5.37
N CYS A 107 14.87 5.85 6.15
CA CYS A 107 14.49 7.12 6.74
C CYS A 107 15.54 7.65 7.74
N ARG A 108 16.11 6.77 8.57
CA ARG A 108 17.12 7.15 9.57
C ARG A 108 18.48 7.54 8.96
N ALA A 109 18.76 7.04 7.77
CA ALA A 109 19.99 7.40 7.06
C ALA A 109 19.99 8.85 6.54
N GLU A 110 18.81 9.47 6.38
CA GLU A 110 18.67 10.81 5.82
C GLU A 110 18.71 11.87 6.93
N ARG A 111 19.75 12.70 6.95
CA ARG A 111 19.96 13.75 7.98
C ARG A 111 18.86 14.80 8.02
N GLY A 112 18.22 15.08 6.88
CA GLY A 112 17.13 16.05 6.74
C GLY A 112 15.75 15.51 7.06
N LEU A 113 15.64 14.25 7.53
CA LEU A 113 14.37 13.57 7.77
C LEU A 113 14.14 13.30 9.26
N GLU A 114 13.08 13.90 9.81
CA GLU A 114 12.57 13.60 11.14
C GLU A 114 11.42 12.59 11.07
N LEU A 115 11.50 11.51 11.88
CA LEU A 115 10.43 10.51 12.01
C LEU A 115 9.60 10.78 13.26
N ARG A 116 8.28 10.86 13.10
CA ARG A 116 7.30 10.92 14.19
C ARG A 116 6.37 9.70 14.13
N LEU A 117 6.80 8.64 14.80
CA LEU A 117 6.01 7.41 14.96
C LEU A 117 5.06 7.53 16.15
N GLY A 118 3.92 6.83 16.11
CA GLY A 118 2.88 6.92 17.14
C GLY A 118 2.19 8.30 17.16
N ALA A 119 2.31 9.07 16.08
CA ALA A 119 1.72 10.39 15.96
C ALA A 119 0.67 10.42 14.84
N GLU A 120 -0.51 10.94 15.14
CA GLU A 120 -1.64 11.03 14.23
C GLU A 120 -2.01 12.48 13.93
N LEU A 121 -2.31 12.78 12.67
CA LEU A 121 -2.84 14.07 12.26
C LEU A 121 -4.26 14.24 12.81
N ALA A 122 -4.47 15.27 13.64
CA ALA A 122 -5.75 15.57 14.25
C ALA A 122 -6.50 16.72 13.54
N ARG A 123 -5.78 17.68 12.95
CA ARG A 123 -6.31 18.82 12.21
C ARG A 123 -5.28 19.30 11.19
N ALA A 124 -5.76 19.85 10.08
CA ALA A 124 -4.93 20.51 9.08
C ALA A 124 -5.57 21.84 8.63
N GLU A 125 -4.74 22.84 8.44
CA GLU A 125 -5.06 24.08 7.72
C GLU A 125 -4.10 24.16 6.53
N LEU A 126 -4.62 23.92 5.33
CA LEU A 126 -3.82 23.87 4.11
C LEU A 126 -3.82 25.24 3.41
N GLY A 127 -2.62 25.71 3.00
CA GLY A 127 -2.46 27.01 2.36
C GLY A 127 -1.11 27.20 1.72
N GLU A 128 -0.64 28.43 1.57
CA GLU A 128 0.73 28.76 1.13
C GLU A 128 1.78 28.28 2.15
N SER A 129 1.46 28.36 3.42
CA SER A 129 2.08 27.65 4.53
C SER A 129 0.98 26.87 5.23
N SER A 130 1.18 25.59 5.42
CA SER A 130 0.19 24.70 6.02
C SER A 130 0.49 24.47 7.49
N ARG A 131 -0.53 24.52 8.34
CA ARG A 131 -0.40 24.18 9.76
C ARG A 131 -1.08 22.85 10.06
N LEU A 132 -0.34 21.96 10.71
CA LEU A 132 -0.76 20.60 11.02
C LEU A 132 -0.69 20.38 12.53
N TRP A 133 -1.77 19.89 13.13
CA TRP A 133 -1.84 19.53 14.55
C TRP A 133 -1.78 18.00 14.68
N LEU A 134 -0.80 17.56 15.44
CA LEU A 134 -0.56 16.15 15.70
C LEU A 134 -0.95 15.79 17.13
N LYS A 135 -1.46 14.59 17.32
CA LYS A 135 -1.69 13.97 18.63
C LYS A 135 -0.84 12.70 18.76
N SER A 136 -0.29 12.46 19.93
CA SER A 136 0.44 11.24 20.26
C SER A 136 0.36 10.99 21.76
N ASP A 137 0.82 9.83 22.24
CA ASP A 137 0.92 9.53 23.67
C ASP A 137 1.89 10.49 24.41
N ALA A 138 2.85 11.05 23.70
CA ALA A 138 3.79 12.07 24.25
C ALA A 138 3.16 13.48 24.32
N GLY A 139 1.93 13.66 23.84
CA GLY A 139 1.19 14.93 23.82
C GLY A 139 0.94 15.49 22.42
N ALA A 140 0.47 16.73 22.37
CA ALA A 140 0.17 17.44 21.14
C ALA A 140 1.44 18.14 20.59
N ALA A 141 1.55 18.18 19.26
CA ALA A 141 2.60 18.89 18.55
C ALA A 141 2.01 19.62 17.33
N GLU A 142 2.71 20.66 16.86
CA GLU A 142 2.33 21.42 15.69
C GLU A 142 3.47 21.44 14.67
N LEU A 143 3.14 21.40 13.38
CA LEU A 143 4.06 21.60 12.28
C LEU A 143 3.60 22.75 11.41
N ASP A 144 4.54 23.58 10.97
CA ASP A 144 4.35 24.55 9.88
C ASP A 144 5.13 24.02 8.65
N ALA A 145 4.42 23.65 7.58
CA ALA A 145 4.99 23.03 6.39
C ALA A 145 4.76 23.88 5.14
N ALA A 146 5.80 24.05 4.31
CA ALA A 146 5.65 24.71 3.02
C ALA A 146 4.86 23.84 2.01
N VAL A 147 5.04 22.53 2.06
CA VAL A 147 4.32 21.55 1.23
C VAL A 147 3.88 20.37 2.10
N VAL A 148 2.67 19.88 1.88
CA VAL A 148 2.13 18.68 2.53
C VAL A 148 1.97 17.56 1.50
N ILE A 149 2.35 16.33 1.85
CA ILE A 149 2.12 15.14 1.04
C ILE A 149 1.23 14.18 1.82
N ASP A 150 0.03 13.92 1.29
CA ASP A 150 -0.91 12.93 1.86
C ASP A 150 -0.65 11.53 1.29
N THR A 151 -0.07 10.69 2.11
CA THR A 151 0.19 9.26 1.86
C THR A 151 -0.44 8.38 2.94
N SER A 152 -1.45 8.93 3.66
CA SER A 152 -2.15 8.25 4.74
C SER A 152 -2.87 6.96 4.29
N GLY A 153 -3.11 6.84 3.00
CA GLY A 153 -3.89 5.77 2.39
C GLY A 153 -5.40 5.99 2.45
N ASP A 154 -5.84 6.98 3.22
CA ASP A 154 -7.24 7.32 3.48
C ASP A 154 -7.55 8.79 3.11
N ALA A 155 -6.60 9.52 2.48
CA ALA A 155 -6.66 10.95 2.18
C ALA A 155 -6.98 11.80 3.42
N ALA A 156 -6.34 11.46 4.56
CA ALA A 156 -6.65 12.08 5.84
C ALA A 156 -6.25 13.55 5.92
N ALA A 157 -5.07 13.93 5.39
CA ALA A 157 -4.63 15.32 5.38
C ALA A 157 -5.48 16.15 4.42
N ALA A 158 -5.86 15.60 3.28
CA ALA A 158 -6.76 16.24 2.32
C ALA A 158 -8.13 16.52 2.93
N GLU A 159 -8.73 15.51 3.56
CA GLU A 159 -10.06 15.63 4.19
C GLU A 159 -10.07 16.61 5.34
N LEU A 160 -9.11 16.50 6.28
CA LEU A 160 -8.99 17.39 7.42
C LEU A 160 -8.69 18.85 7.01
N GLY A 161 -8.02 19.03 5.88
CA GLY A 161 -7.68 20.34 5.32
C GLY A 161 -8.71 20.89 4.32
N GLY A 162 -9.83 20.20 4.10
CA GLY A 162 -10.91 20.65 3.20
C GLY A 162 -10.58 20.54 1.71
N ALA A 163 -9.57 19.73 1.34
CA ALA A 163 -9.27 19.47 -0.05
C ALA A 163 -10.31 18.53 -0.68
N ALA A 164 -10.50 18.66 -2.00
CA ALA A 164 -11.44 17.81 -2.72
C ALA A 164 -11.01 16.34 -2.72
N THR A 165 -11.88 15.48 -2.21
CA THR A 165 -11.70 14.02 -2.19
C THR A 165 -12.83 13.31 -2.92
N GLU A 166 -12.65 12.03 -3.21
CA GLU A 166 -13.70 11.14 -3.72
C GLU A 166 -13.52 9.72 -3.18
N MET A 167 -14.59 8.98 -3.10
CA MET A 167 -14.64 7.57 -2.75
C MET A 167 -15.70 6.90 -3.61
N ALA A 168 -15.48 5.65 -4.00
CA ALA A 168 -16.49 4.86 -4.69
C ALA A 168 -17.69 4.60 -3.77
N ALA A 169 -18.83 4.25 -4.35
CA ALA A 169 -20.00 3.86 -3.58
C ALA A 169 -19.69 2.62 -2.71
N PRO A 170 -20.29 2.47 -1.51
CA PRO A 170 -19.99 1.35 -0.61
C PRO A 170 -20.08 -0.04 -1.26
N GLU A 171 -21.02 -0.22 -2.17
CA GLU A 171 -21.22 -1.44 -2.95
C GLU A 171 -20.16 -1.71 -4.02
N GLU A 172 -19.44 -0.68 -4.45
CA GLU A 172 -18.36 -0.77 -5.43
C GLU A 172 -16.98 -0.94 -4.78
N LEU A 173 -16.80 -0.41 -3.55
CA LEU A 173 -15.52 -0.44 -2.84
C LEU A 173 -14.94 -1.86 -2.79
N GLN A 174 -13.65 -1.97 -3.02
CA GLN A 174 -12.94 -3.24 -2.95
C GLN A 174 -13.01 -3.85 -1.54
N ILE A 175 -13.22 -5.17 -1.49
CA ILE A 175 -13.26 -5.91 -0.23
C ILE A 175 -11.89 -5.93 0.46
N PRO A 176 -11.84 -6.00 1.81
CA PRO A 176 -10.60 -6.09 2.56
C PRO A 176 -10.04 -7.52 2.58
N SER A 177 -8.79 -7.65 3.01
CA SER A 177 -8.14 -8.93 3.29
C SER A 177 -7.63 -9.00 4.73
N TYR A 178 -7.50 -10.22 5.22
CA TYR A 178 -6.86 -10.55 6.48
C TYR A 178 -5.74 -11.54 6.20
N VAL A 179 -4.49 -11.15 6.47
CA VAL A 179 -3.33 -12.01 6.26
C VAL A 179 -2.79 -12.45 7.60
N PHE A 180 -2.61 -13.75 7.79
CA PHE A 180 -2.01 -14.31 9.00
C PHE A 180 -0.84 -15.21 8.66
N ARG A 181 0.04 -15.44 9.60
CA ARG A 181 1.26 -16.21 9.41
C ARG A 181 1.21 -17.53 10.18
N LEU A 182 1.55 -18.62 9.49
CA LEU A 182 1.70 -19.95 10.08
C LEU A 182 3.18 -20.35 10.04
N GLU A 183 3.62 -21.04 11.08
CA GLU A 183 4.93 -21.69 11.19
C GLU A 183 4.77 -23.20 11.39
N GLY A 184 5.81 -23.97 11.08
CA GLY A 184 5.80 -25.45 11.21
C GLY A 184 5.09 -26.16 10.05
N VAL A 185 4.94 -25.47 8.89
CA VAL A 185 4.31 -26.00 7.67
C VAL A 185 5.35 -26.69 6.80
N GLU A 186 5.03 -27.87 6.27
CA GLU A 186 5.81 -28.51 5.21
C GLU A 186 5.47 -27.84 3.87
N THR A 187 6.34 -26.93 3.40
CA THR A 187 6.05 -26.05 2.26
C THR A 187 5.89 -26.80 0.94
N GLU A 188 6.40 -28.02 0.83
CA GLU A 188 6.19 -28.95 -0.30
C GLU A 188 4.70 -29.27 -0.52
N GLN A 189 3.89 -29.19 0.54
CA GLN A 189 2.44 -29.38 0.51
C GLN A 189 1.67 -28.21 -0.14
N LEU A 190 2.37 -27.13 -0.51
CA LEU A 190 1.77 -25.96 -1.18
C LEU A 190 1.95 -25.99 -2.70
N ALA A 191 2.58 -27.00 -3.26
CA ALA A 191 2.88 -27.11 -4.69
C ALA A 191 2.12 -28.26 -5.38
N GLY A 192 1.92 -28.13 -6.68
CA GLY A 192 1.39 -29.18 -7.54
C GLY A 192 0.09 -29.79 -7.04
N PHE A 193 0.00 -31.11 -7.02
CA PHE A 193 -1.21 -31.86 -6.63
C PHE A 193 -1.56 -31.70 -5.13
N ALA A 194 -0.56 -31.45 -4.26
CA ALA A 194 -0.80 -31.20 -2.84
C ALA A 194 -1.62 -29.91 -2.63
N ARG A 195 -1.36 -28.86 -3.42
CA ARG A 195 -2.14 -27.62 -3.41
C ARG A 195 -3.60 -27.86 -3.78
N LEU A 196 -3.89 -28.71 -4.77
CA LEU A 196 -5.26 -29.08 -5.13
C LEU A 196 -5.99 -29.80 -3.98
N LYS A 197 -5.28 -30.73 -3.31
CA LYS A 197 -5.81 -31.43 -2.12
C LYS A 197 -6.07 -30.48 -0.97
N LEU A 198 -5.23 -29.46 -0.76
CA LEU A 198 -5.44 -28.44 0.25
C LEU A 198 -6.73 -27.67 -0.03
N GLY A 199 -6.91 -27.18 -1.26
CA GLY A 199 -8.14 -26.48 -1.66
C GLY A 199 -9.39 -27.34 -1.52
N ALA A 200 -9.32 -28.63 -1.91
CA ALA A 200 -10.44 -29.56 -1.77
C ALA A 200 -10.81 -29.82 -0.29
N ALA A 201 -9.81 -29.91 0.60
CA ALA A 201 -10.05 -30.07 2.04
C ALA A 201 -10.72 -28.85 2.66
N LEU A 202 -10.23 -27.64 2.34
CA LEU A 202 -10.84 -26.38 2.80
C LEU A 202 -12.28 -26.26 2.32
N ALA A 203 -12.55 -26.54 1.02
CA ALA A 203 -13.90 -26.55 0.48
C ALA A 203 -14.80 -27.61 1.15
N GLY A 204 -14.25 -28.78 1.52
CA GLY A 204 -14.92 -29.79 2.33
C GLY A 204 -15.29 -29.27 3.71
N GLY A 205 -14.37 -28.60 4.39
CA GLY A 205 -14.58 -27.97 5.69
C GLY A 205 -15.68 -26.92 5.67
N VAL A 206 -15.72 -26.08 4.63
CA VAL A 206 -16.80 -25.09 4.46
C VAL A 206 -18.14 -25.77 4.23
N ARG A 207 -18.20 -26.78 3.36
CA ARG A 207 -19.46 -27.52 3.10
C ARG A 207 -20.00 -28.26 4.32
N SER A 208 -19.14 -28.79 5.18
CA SER A 208 -19.53 -29.47 6.41
C SER A 208 -19.85 -28.52 7.58
N GLY A 209 -19.61 -27.24 7.44
CA GLY A 209 -19.74 -26.26 8.53
C GLY A 209 -18.59 -26.28 9.54
N ALA A 210 -17.52 -27.03 9.28
CA ALA A 210 -16.31 -27.04 10.11
C ALA A 210 -15.46 -25.76 9.94
N LEU A 211 -15.62 -25.09 8.80
CA LEU A 211 -14.97 -23.82 8.48
C LEU A 211 -16.01 -22.75 8.12
N PRO A 212 -15.71 -21.48 8.43
CA PRO A 212 -16.59 -20.39 8.02
C PRO A 212 -16.61 -20.20 6.49
N PRO A 213 -17.68 -19.59 5.93
CA PRO A 213 -17.74 -19.23 4.53
C PRO A 213 -16.53 -18.39 4.10
N GLY A 214 -15.99 -18.69 2.91
CA GLY A 214 -14.81 -17.99 2.37
C GLY A 214 -13.46 -18.59 2.77
N ALA A 215 -13.40 -19.48 3.75
CA ALA A 215 -12.14 -20.15 4.12
C ALA A 215 -11.57 -21.03 2.99
N ASP A 216 -12.40 -21.47 2.04
CA ASP A 216 -11.99 -22.20 0.85
C ASP A 216 -11.30 -21.34 -0.23
N ALA A 217 -11.36 -20.03 -0.08
CA ALA A 217 -10.74 -19.07 -0.99
C ALA A 217 -9.41 -18.50 -0.48
N ILE A 218 -8.85 -19.07 0.61
CA ILE A 218 -7.56 -18.59 1.10
C ILE A 218 -6.44 -18.85 0.10
N VAL A 219 -5.49 -17.93 0.07
CA VAL A 219 -4.24 -18.06 -0.70
C VAL A 219 -3.09 -18.25 0.28
N VAL A 220 -2.43 -19.40 0.23
CA VAL A 220 -1.27 -19.71 1.08
C VAL A 220 0.00 -19.62 0.24
N ARG A 221 0.99 -18.86 0.71
CA ARG A 221 2.29 -18.66 0.05
C ARG A 221 3.44 -18.83 1.03
N PRO A 222 4.56 -19.47 0.62
CA PRO A 222 5.78 -19.47 1.41
C PRO A 222 6.27 -18.04 1.69
N SER A 223 6.89 -17.84 2.85
CA SER A 223 7.46 -16.54 3.25
C SER A 223 8.92 -16.33 2.81
N GLY A 224 9.54 -17.36 2.22
CA GLY A 224 10.98 -17.42 1.98
C GLY A 224 11.78 -17.99 3.17
N ARG A 225 11.15 -18.24 4.33
CA ARG A 225 11.75 -18.99 5.43
C ARG A 225 11.21 -20.42 5.46
N PRO A 226 12.08 -21.42 5.73
CA PRO A 226 11.63 -22.81 5.84
C PRO A 226 10.52 -22.95 6.89
N GLY A 227 9.46 -23.64 6.52
CA GLY A 227 8.35 -23.93 7.42
C GLY A 227 7.45 -22.75 7.76
N GLU A 228 7.61 -21.59 7.11
CA GLU A 228 6.79 -20.40 7.35
C GLU A 228 5.98 -20.03 6.10
N VAL A 229 4.70 -19.71 6.30
CA VAL A 229 3.79 -19.32 5.23
C VAL A 229 2.91 -18.15 5.65
N PHE A 230 2.50 -17.34 4.68
CA PHE A 230 1.42 -16.37 4.83
C PHE A 230 0.14 -16.91 4.20
N ALA A 231 -0.96 -16.79 4.92
CA ALA A 231 -2.29 -17.16 4.46
C ALA A 231 -3.13 -15.89 4.32
N THR A 232 -3.59 -15.61 3.12
CA THR A 232 -4.44 -14.46 2.80
C THR A 232 -5.89 -14.88 2.72
N LEU A 233 -6.72 -14.40 3.63
CA LEU A 233 -8.15 -14.53 3.62
C LEU A 233 -8.78 -13.24 3.06
N ASN A 234 -9.44 -13.34 1.91
CA ASN A 234 -10.26 -12.25 1.38
C ASN A 234 -11.62 -12.31 2.04
N LEU A 235 -12.03 -11.23 2.69
CA LEU A 235 -13.27 -11.19 3.45
C LEU A 235 -14.46 -10.87 2.54
N ALA A 236 -15.60 -11.50 2.80
CA ALA A 236 -16.83 -11.08 2.15
C ALA A 236 -17.14 -9.62 2.50
N ARG A 237 -17.77 -8.91 1.55
CA ARG A 237 -18.16 -7.51 1.78
C ARG A 237 -19.22 -7.45 2.86
N PRO A 238 -19.01 -6.68 3.94
CA PRO A 238 -20.08 -6.39 4.87
C PRO A 238 -21.09 -5.42 4.25
N GLU A 239 -22.30 -5.42 4.73
CA GLU A 239 -23.35 -4.51 4.28
C GLU A 239 -23.88 -3.69 5.48
N PRO A 240 -23.65 -2.37 5.53
CA PRO A 240 -22.86 -1.58 4.58
C PRO A 240 -21.34 -1.77 4.76
N TRP A 241 -20.56 -1.67 3.67
CA TRP A 241 -19.11 -1.61 3.75
C TRP A 241 -18.64 -0.17 4.01
N ALA A 242 -18.10 0.08 5.20
CA ALA A 242 -17.64 1.38 5.65
C ALA A 242 -16.17 1.30 6.14
N PRO A 243 -15.18 1.34 5.21
CA PRO A 243 -13.76 1.13 5.54
C PRO A 243 -13.13 2.23 6.42
N LEU A 244 -13.83 3.34 6.62
CA LEU A 244 -13.39 4.45 7.48
C LEU A 244 -14.15 4.48 8.83
N ASP A 245 -15.13 3.61 9.03
CA ASP A 245 -15.82 3.44 10.31
C ASP A 245 -15.06 2.47 11.21
N PRO A 246 -14.51 2.92 12.35
CA PRO A 246 -13.80 2.07 13.29
C PRO A 246 -14.64 0.89 13.81
N THR A 247 -15.96 1.06 13.95
CA THR A 247 -16.87 0.02 14.42
C THR A 247 -17.00 -1.10 13.40
N CYS A 248 -17.16 -0.75 12.11
CA CYS A 248 -17.21 -1.69 10.99
C CYS A 248 -15.88 -2.45 10.90
N ILE A 249 -14.75 -1.76 10.96
CA ILE A 249 -13.41 -2.37 10.92
C ILE A 249 -13.21 -3.33 12.09
N ALA A 250 -13.49 -2.92 13.32
CA ALA A 250 -13.29 -3.76 14.49
C ALA A 250 -14.18 -5.04 14.49
N ALA A 251 -15.39 -4.94 13.94
CA ALA A 251 -16.27 -6.11 13.80
C ALA A 251 -15.69 -7.12 12.80
N LEU A 252 -15.19 -6.64 11.65
CA LEU A 252 -14.55 -7.49 10.65
C LEU A 252 -13.23 -8.11 11.14
N GLU A 253 -12.41 -7.34 11.87
CA GLU A 253 -11.17 -7.84 12.44
C GLU A 253 -11.42 -9.01 13.41
N ARG A 254 -12.42 -8.89 14.28
CA ARG A 254 -12.80 -10.00 15.19
C ARG A 254 -13.24 -11.25 14.41
N GLY A 255 -14.15 -11.11 13.45
CA GLY A 255 -14.61 -12.24 12.64
C GLY A 255 -13.49 -12.89 11.81
N ALA A 256 -12.59 -12.09 11.28
CA ALA A 256 -11.43 -12.57 10.51
C ALA A 256 -10.40 -13.27 11.41
N HIS A 257 -10.18 -12.76 12.63
CA HIS A 257 -9.34 -13.41 13.65
C HIS A 257 -9.88 -14.80 13.97
N ASP A 258 -11.17 -14.92 14.30
CA ASP A 258 -11.80 -16.19 14.62
C ASP A 258 -11.76 -17.18 13.44
N ALA A 259 -11.93 -16.66 12.22
CA ALA A 259 -11.81 -17.47 11.00
C ALA A 259 -10.37 -17.96 10.79
N ALA A 260 -9.35 -17.16 11.03
CA ALA A 260 -7.94 -17.55 10.93
C ALA A 260 -7.59 -18.65 11.95
N GLU A 261 -8.06 -18.53 13.18
CA GLU A 261 -7.89 -19.57 14.21
C GLU A 261 -8.59 -20.87 13.83
N ALA A 262 -9.82 -20.81 13.32
CA ALA A 262 -10.55 -21.99 12.87
C ALA A 262 -9.84 -22.68 11.69
N ILE A 263 -9.34 -21.91 10.71
CA ILE A 263 -8.58 -22.41 9.57
C ILE A 263 -7.28 -23.09 10.04
N ALA A 264 -6.52 -22.44 10.91
CA ALA A 264 -5.25 -22.98 11.42
C ALA A 264 -5.49 -24.33 12.13
N ARG A 265 -6.47 -24.41 13.04
CA ARG A 265 -6.86 -25.63 13.76
C ARG A 265 -7.29 -26.74 12.81
N PHE A 266 -8.18 -26.43 11.84
CA PHE A 266 -8.63 -27.38 10.83
C PHE A 266 -7.48 -27.96 10.01
N LEU A 267 -6.51 -27.12 9.60
CA LEU A 267 -5.34 -27.57 8.84
C LEU A 267 -4.45 -28.50 9.68
N VAL A 268 -4.22 -28.20 10.94
CA VAL A 268 -3.46 -29.05 11.87
C VAL A 268 -4.11 -30.42 12.04
N GLU A 269 -5.43 -30.46 12.21
CA GLU A 269 -6.18 -31.70 12.46
C GLU A 269 -6.35 -32.57 11.21
N THR A 270 -6.40 -31.96 10.00
CA THR A 270 -6.83 -32.66 8.79
C THR A 270 -5.74 -32.82 7.73
N ARG A 271 -4.62 -32.07 7.85
CA ARG A 271 -3.58 -32.03 6.80
C ARG A 271 -2.21 -32.42 7.34
N PRO A 272 -1.62 -33.54 6.90
CA PRO A 272 -0.33 -34.03 7.42
C PRO A 272 0.79 -32.98 7.36
N GLY A 273 0.90 -32.22 6.27
CA GLY A 273 1.90 -31.16 6.11
C GLY A 273 1.70 -29.94 7.01
N PHE A 274 0.59 -29.90 7.77
CA PHE A 274 0.29 -28.86 8.76
C PHE A 274 0.21 -29.41 10.19
N ALA A 275 0.52 -30.68 10.41
CA ALA A 275 0.37 -31.31 11.73
C ALA A 275 1.20 -30.65 12.82
N ARG A 276 2.27 -29.94 12.48
CA ARG A 276 3.10 -29.15 13.39
C ARG A 276 2.91 -27.65 13.26
N ALA A 277 1.94 -27.25 12.43
CA ALA A 277 1.70 -25.83 12.19
C ALA A 277 1.13 -25.15 13.43
N ARG A 278 1.50 -23.89 13.61
CA ARG A 278 0.90 -22.98 14.60
C ARG A 278 0.64 -21.63 13.96
N LEU A 279 -0.43 -21.00 14.37
CA LEU A 279 -0.66 -19.60 14.01
C LEU A 279 0.32 -18.76 14.82
N ALA A 280 1.22 -18.07 14.13
CA ALA A 280 2.35 -17.37 14.74
C ALA A 280 2.14 -15.86 14.79
N GLU A 281 1.32 -15.30 13.88
CA GLU A 281 1.08 -13.86 13.82
C GLU A 281 -0.26 -13.54 13.18
N HIS A 282 -1.02 -12.66 13.81
CA HIS A 282 -2.16 -11.96 13.24
C HIS A 282 -1.73 -10.59 12.73
N PRO A 283 -2.40 -10.01 11.72
CA PRO A 283 -2.11 -8.66 11.30
C PRO A 283 -2.59 -7.66 12.37
N ALA A 284 -1.89 -6.53 12.48
CA ALA A 284 -2.29 -5.47 13.40
C ALA A 284 -3.58 -4.73 12.94
N ARG A 285 -3.94 -4.87 11.66
CA ARG A 285 -5.15 -4.30 11.04
C ARG A 285 -5.51 -5.02 9.75
N LEU A 286 -6.75 -4.83 9.31
CA LEU A 286 -7.19 -5.30 7.99
C LEU A 286 -6.37 -4.68 6.84
N GLY A 287 -6.17 -5.46 5.79
CA GLY A 287 -5.66 -5.00 4.50
C GLY A 287 -6.76 -4.28 3.71
N VAL A 288 -7.04 -3.03 4.04
CA VAL A 288 -8.00 -2.20 3.31
C VAL A 288 -7.39 -1.77 1.98
N ARG A 289 -8.07 -2.14 0.88
CA ARG A 289 -7.57 -1.91 -0.48
C ARG A 289 -7.92 -0.54 -1.01
N GLU A 290 -9.05 0.01 -0.62
CA GLU A 290 -9.61 1.24 -1.15
C GLU A 290 -10.38 2.02 -0.08
N THR A 291 -10.19 3.34 -0.08
CA THR A 291 -10.93 4.34 0.68
C THR A 291 -11.04 5.62 -0.16
N ARG A 292 -10.92 6.79 0.46
CA ARG A 292 -10.89 8.09 -0.24
C ARG A 292 -9.62 8.26 -1.06
N ARG A 293 -9.77 8.93 -2.20
CA ARG A 293 -8.70 9.42 -3.06
C ARG A 293 -8.78 10.95 -3.13
N VAL A 294 -7.65 11.61 -3.26
CA VAL A 294 -7.59 13.06 -3.52
C VAL A 294 -8.00 13.31 -4.97
N ARG A 295 -8.87 14.28 -5.22
CA ARG A 295 -9.13 14.74 -6.59
C ARG A 295 -7.95 15.59 -7.07
N GLY A 296 -7.19 15.05 -8.01
CA GLY A 296 -6.02 15.69 -8.59
C GLY A 296 -6.35 16.70 -9.68
N LEU A 297 -5.34 17.42 -10.14
CA LEU A 297 -5.39 18.24 -11.36
C LEU A 297 -5.71 17.38 -12.57
N GLU A 298 -5.19 16.15 -12.57
CA GLU A 298 -5.47 15.10 -13.54
C GLU A 298 -5.94 13.82 -12.85
N ARG A 299 -6.45 12.90 -13.64
CA ARG A 299 -6.98 11.64 -13.15
C ARG A 299 -6.57 10.52 -14.09
N VAL A 300 -5.94 9.46 -13.57
CA VAL A 300 -5.67 8.24 -14.34
C VAL A 300 -6.97 7.44 -14.46
N THR A 301 -7.31 7.01 -15.67
CA THR A 301 -8.54 6.26 -15.94
C THR A 301 -8.26 4.78 -16.22
N ALA A 302 -9.30 3.94 -16.16
CA ALA A 302 -9.21 2.53 -16.56
C ALA A 302 -8.74 2.39 -18.01
N ASP A 303 -9.26 3.22 -18.91
CA ASP A 303 -8.87 3.22 -20.32
C ASP A 303 -7.38 3.55 -20.50
N ASP A 304 -6.82 4.47 -19.70
CA ASP A 304 -5.39 4.78 -19.72
C ASP A 304 -4.57 3.56 -19.32
N VAL A 305 -4.97 2.88 -18.24
CA VAL A 305 -4.29 1.67 -17.75
C VAL A 305 -4.35 0.56 -18.79
N LEU A 306 -5.54 0.24 -19.29
CA LEU A 306 -5.74 -0.86 -20.24
C LEU A 306 -5.05 -0.63 -21.58
N ALA A 307 -5.06 0.62 -22.06
CA ALA A 307 -4.35 0.99 -23.28
C ALA A 307 -2.82 1.03 -23.11
N GLY A 308 -2.29 1.01 -21.88
CA GLY A 308 -0.88 1.24 -21.62
C GLY A 308 -0.46 2.63 -22.08
N ARG A 309 -1.28 3.67 -21.79
CA ARG A 309 -1.07 5.01 -22.31
C ARG A 309 0.23 5.62 -21.79
N ARG A 310 1.10 6.02 -22.70
CA ARG A 310 2.35 6.74 -22.38
C ARG A 310 2.17 8.24 -22.58
N ARG A 311 2.85 9.02 -21.72
CA ARG A 311 2.75 10.49 -21.69
C ARG A 311 4.14 11.12 -21.52
N GLU A 312 4.35 12.32 -22.08
CA GLU A 312 5.61 13.07 -21.92
C GLU A 312 5.80 13.62 -20.51
N ASP A 313 4.70 13.93 -19.81
CA ASP A 313 4.65 14.47 -18.46
C ASP A 313 4.60 13.38 -17.36
N GLU A 314 4.86 12.13 -17.72
CA GLU A 314 4.91 11.03 -16.73
C GLU A 314 5.99 11.25 -15.69
N VAL A 315 5.68 10.91 -14.45
CA VAL A 315 6.63 10.91 -13.33
C VAL A 315 6.79 9.53 -12.68
N ALA A 316 5.88 8.62 -12.98
CA ALA A 316 5.92 7.23 -12.57
C ALA A 316 5.17 6.35 -13.60
N LEU A 317 5.33 5.03 -13.48
CA LEU A 317 4.63 4.03 -14.30
C LEU A 317 3.78 3.12 -13.42
N SER A 318 2.60 2.74 -13.92
CA SER A 318 1.85 1.59 -13.45
C SER A 318 2.13 0.41 -14.38
N THR A 319 2.56 -0.71 -13.81
CA THR A 319 2.87 -1.95 -14.54
C THR A 319 2.01 -3.12 -14.07
N TRP A 320 1.11 -2.88 -13.10
CA TRP A 320 0.22 -3.90 -12.55
C TRP A 320 -1.12 -3.90 -13.29
N PRO A 321 -1.74 -5.05 -13.49
CA PRO A 321 -3.08 -5.13 -14.08
C PRO A 321 -4.14 -4.48 -13.20
N ILE A 322 -5.31 -4.23 -13.77
CA ILE A 322 -6.49 -3.93 -12.98
C ILE A 322 -6.86 -5.18 -12.20
N GLU A 323 -6.60 -5.18 -10.91
CA GLU A 323 -6.89 -6.27 -9.98
C GLU A 323 -7.96 -5.80 -8.99
N LEU A 324 -9.22 -5.85 -9.43
CA LEU A 324 -10.37 -5.35 -8.70
C LEU A 324 -11.03 -6.46 -7.87
N TRP A 325 -10.98 -6.33 -6.56
CA TRP A 325 -11.54 -7.28 -5.62
C TRP A 325 -12.97 -6.89 -5.21
N SER A 326 -13.96 -7.32 -5.99
CA SER A 326 -15.39 -7.19 -5.68
C SER A 326 -15.99 -8.48 -5.07
N ASP A 327 -15.33 -9.62 -5.27
CA ASP A 327 -15.69 -10.93 -4.74
C ASP A 327 -14.50 -11.52 -3.97
N HIS A 328 -14.76 -12.22 -2.84
CA HIS A 328 -13.73 -12.79 -1.98
C HIS A 328 -13.00 -14.01 -2.60
N ARG A 329 -13.58 -14.63 -3.61
CA ARG A 329 -13.03 -15.84 -4.25
C ARG A 329 -12.05 -15.52 -5.36
N LYS A 330 -12.30 -14.46 -6.12
CA LYS A 330 -11.43 -14.06 -7.24
C LYS A 330 -11.57 -12.56 -7.54
N PRO A 331 -10.47 -11.89 -7.92
CA PRO A 331 -10.56 -10.55 -8.47
C PRO A 331 -11.10 -10.58 -9.91
N HIS A 332 -11.65 -9.46 -10.34
CA HIS A 332 -11.67 -9.13 -11.76
C HIS A 332 -10.23 -8.71 -12.14
N PHE A 333 -9.63 -9.45 -13.08
CA PHE A 333 -8.22 -9.30 -13.43
C PHE A 333 -8.10 -9.00 -14.93
N GLU A 334 -7.62 -7.79 -15.25
CA GLU A 334 -7.50 -7.35 -16.64
C GLU A 334 -6.10 -6.81 -16.92
N LEU A 335 -5.42 -7.45 -17.88
CA LEU A 335 -4.04 -7.13 -18.24
C LEU A 335 -3.99 -5.89 -19.16
N PRO A 336 -3.12 -4.89 -18.86
CA PRO A 336 -2.89 -3.77 -19.75
C PRO A 336 -2.09 -4.21 -20.97
N ARG A 337 -2.17 -3.41 -22.06
CA ARG A 337 -1.36 -3.61 -23.28
C ARG A 337 0.11 -3.26 -23.07
N GLY A 338 0.44 -2.55 -22.01
CA GLY A 338 1.79 -2.10 -21.65
C GLY A 338 1.76 -1.24 -20.39
N PRO A 339 2.90 -0.69 -19.96
CA PRO A 339 2.97 0.19 -18.80
C PRO A 339 2.21 1.50 -19.07
N CYS A 340 1.45 1.95 -18.06
CA CYS A 340 0.68 3.19 -18.10
C CYS A 340 1.41 4.30 -17.35
N SER A 341 1.50 5.50 -17.94
CA SER A 341 2.05 6.70 -17.30
C SER A 341 1.17 7.20 -16.16
N VAL A 342 1.81 7.57 -15.05
CA VAL A 342 1.20 8.37 -14.00
C VAL A 342 1.72 9.80 -14.15
N PRO A 343 0.87 10.77 -14.58
CA PRO A 343 1.28 12.15 -14.74
C PRO A 343 1.41 12.85 -13.38
N LEU A 344 2.24 13.90 -13.32
CA LEU A 344 2.40 14.69 -12.09
C LEU A 344 1.06 15.25 -11.59
N GLY A 345 0.18 15.67 -12.49
CA GLY A 345 -1.13 16.22 -12.16
C GLY A 345 -2.05 15.25 -11.40
N ALA A 346 -1.84 13.94 -11.52
CA ALA A 346 -2.56 12.93 -10.73
C ALA A 346 -2.07 12.84 -9.27
N LEU A 347 -0.93 13.44 -8.97
CA LEU A 347 -0.30 13.47 -7.64
C LEU A 347 -0.46 14.84 -6.96
N ILE A 348 -1.18 15.80 -7.54
CA ILE A 348 -1.37 17.16 -7.02
C ILE A 348 -2.84 17.43 -6.81
N SER A 349 -3.23 17.89 -5.61
CA SER A 349 -4.60 18.31 -5.34
C SER A 349 -5.06 19.43 -6.27
N ARG A 350 -6.28 19.29 -6.81
CA ARG A 350 -6.89 20.33 -7.66
C ARG A 350 -7.33 21.58 -6.92
N THR A 351 -7.49 21.51 -5.60
CA THR A 351 -7.98 22.59 -4.76
C THR A 351 -6.90 23.24 -3.89
N HIS A 352 -5.78 22.54 -3.65
CA HIS A 352 -4.69 23.01 -2.80
C HIS A 352 -3.34 22.80 -3.50
N PRO A 353 -2.75 23.85 -4.10
CA PRO A 353 -1.58 23.73 -5.02
C PRO A 353 -0.30 23.27 -4.34
N ARG A 354 -0.27 23.23 -3.00
CA ARG A 354 0.85 22.75 -2.18
C ARG A 354 0.52 21.45 -1.41
N LEU A 355 -0.57 20.78 -1.78
CA LEU A 355 -0.91 19.44 -1.32
C LEU A 355 -0.61 18.42 -2.42
N GLY A 356 0.40 17.59 -2.17
CA GLY A 356 0.72 16.41 -2.97
C GLY A 356 0.06 15.15 -2.41
N THR A 357 0.02 14.08 -3.20
CA THR A 357 -0.51 12.77 -2.81
C THR A 357 0.19 11.63 -3.54
N ALA A 358 0.22 10.44 -2.96
CA ALA A 358 0.75 9.23 -3.60
C ALA A 358 0.15 7.93 -3.02
N GLY A 359 0.46 6.81 -3.67
CA GLY A 359 -0.03 5.51 -3.25
C GLY A 359 -1.56 5.42 -3.36
N ARG A 360 -2.25 4.91 -2.35
CA ARG A 360 -3.71 4.75 -2.37
C ARG A 360 -4.50 6.07 -2.42
N CYS A 361 -3.86 7.19 -2.11
CA CYS A 361 -4.51 8.51 -2.11
C CYS A 361 -4.48 9.22 -3.47
N LEU A 362 -3.75 8.72 -4.48
CA LEU A 362 -3.61 9.36 -5.78
C LEU A 362 -4.92 9.47 -6.56
N SER A 363 -4.98 10.41 -7.51
CA SER A 363 -6.16 10.67 -8.33
C SER A 363 -6.30 9.65 -9.46
N ALA A 364 -7.29 8.77 -9.35
CA ALA A 364 -7.59 7.73 -10.33
C ALA A 364 -9.07 7.37 -10.31
N THR A 365 -9.60 6.77 -11.39
CA THR A 365 -10.91 6.11 -11.31
C THR A 365 -10.84 4.90 -10.38
N HIS A 366 -11.99 4.41 -9.94
CA HIS A 366 -12.08 3.23 -9.07
C HIS A 366 -11.31 2.02 -9.64
N GLU A 367 -11.50 1.73 -10.91
CA GLU A 367 -10.87 0.60 -11.60
C GLU A 367 -9.36 0.83 -11.80
N ALA A 368 -8.97 2.03 -12.26
CA ALA A 368 -7.55 2.36 -12.43
C ALA A 368 -6.80 2.28 -11.10
N HIS A 369 -7.45 2.72 -10.00
CA HIS A 369 -6.87 2.64 -8.66
C HIS A 369 -6.48 1.21 -8.27
N ALA A 370 -7.22 0.18 -8.74
CA ALA A 370 -6.89 -1.22 -8.48
C ALA A 370 -5.52 -1.63 -9.05
N ALA A 371 -5.06 -1.00 -10.14
CA ALA A 371 -3.73 -1.19 -10.70
C ALA A 371 -2.65 -0.32 -10.03
N LEU A 372 -3.04 0.89 -9.57
CA LEU A 372 -2.10 1.91 -9.09
C LEU A 372 -1.75 1.80 -7.60
N ARG A 373 -2.59 1.13 -6.78
CA ARG A 373 -2.43 1.04 -5.31
C ARG A 373 -1.35 0.08 -4.83
N VAL A 374 -0.75 -0.69 -5.73
CA VAL A 374 0.26 -1.71 -5.38
C VAL A 374 1.57 -1.09 -4.92
N ILE A 375 2.36 -1.83 -4.14
CA ILE A 375 3.54 -1.29 -3.44
C ILE A 375 4.56 -0.69 -4.41
N GLY A 376 4.87 -1.33 -5.54
CA GLY A 376 5.84 -0.83 -6.52
C GLY A 376 5.44 0.54 -7.09
N THR A 377 4.19 0.69 -7.54
CA THR A 377 3.65 1.96 -8.01
C THR A 377 3.57 3.00 -6.87
N ALA A 378 3.25 2.57 -5.65
CA ALA A 378 3.21 3.47 -4.49
C ALA A 378 4.61 4.03 -4.16
N LEU A 379 5.65 3.22 -4.24
CA LEU A 379 7.04 3.66 -4.08
C LEU A 379 7.43 4.68 -5.15
N ALA A 380 7.13 4.39 -6.42
CA ALA A 380 7.48 5.27 -7.54
C ALA A 380 6.75 6.62 -7.48
N THR A 381 5.44 6.60 -7.22
CA THR A 381 4.64 7.84 -7.07
C THR A 381 5.05 8.64 -5.83
N GLY A 382 5.42 7.96 -4.75
CA GLY A 382 5.96 8.58 -3.54
C GLY A 382 7.28 9.29 -3.81
N GLU A 383 8.22 8.61 -4.46
CA GLU A 383 9.51 9.20 -4.85
C GLU A 383 9.32 10.45 -5.72
N ALA A 384 8.46 10.36 -6.74
CA ALA A 384 8.19 11.45 -7.66
C ALA A 384 7.62 12.69 -6.96
N ILE A 385 6.56 12.52 -6.15
CA ILE A 385 5.95 13.66 -5.43
C ILE A 385 6.86 14.21 -4.33
N GLY A 386 7.69 13.36 -3.72
CA GLY A 386 8.69 13.78 -2.73
C GLY A 386 9.73 14.73 -3.33
N ARG A 387 10.29 14.38 -4.49
CA ARG A 387 11.22 15.26 -5.25
C ARG A 387 10.53 16.56 -5.67
N ALA A 388 9.31 16.47 -6.23
CA ALA A 388 8.53 17.65 -6.61
C ALA A 388 8.28 18.59 -5.42
N ALA A 389 7.93 18.04 -4.25
CA ALA A 389 7.68 18.81 -3.03
C ALA A 389 8.93 19.54 -2.53
N ALA A 390 10.08 18.88 -2.54
CA ALA A 390 11.34 19.51 -2.17
C ALA A 390 11.69 20.68 -3.10
N PHE A 391 11.55 20.50 -4.42
CA PHE A 391 11.80 21.56 -5.39
C PHE A 391 10.80 22.72 -5.28
N ALA A 392 9.53 22.40 -5.03
CA ALA A 392 8.48 23.40 -4.82
C ALA A 392 8.75 24.24 -3.56
N ALA A 393 9.09 23.60 -2.44
CA ALA A 393 9.40 24.25 -1.19
C ALA A 393 10.64 25.15 -1.32
N ALA A 394 11.73 24.64 -1.90
CA ALA A 394 12.97 25.41 -2.09
C ALA A 394 12.80 26.67 -2.95
N ARG A 395 11.84 26.66 -3.88
CA ARG A 395 11.60 27.77 -4.83
C ARG A 395 10.39 28.63 -4.46
N GLY A 396 9.66 28.30 -3.40
CA GLY A 396 8.42 28.98 -3.02
C GLY A 396 7.28 28.82 -4.04
N LYS A 397 7.31 27.74 -4.86
CA LYS A 397 6.38 27.47 -5.96
C LYS A 397 5.25 26.52 -5.60
N ALA A 398 4.19 26.50 -6.40
CA ALA A 398 3.20 25.44 -6.40
C ALA A 398 3.76 24.17 -7.02
N LEU A 399 3.21 23.00 -6.63
CA LEU A 399 3.67 21.70 -7.13
C LEU A 399 3.54 21.59 -8.67
N ALA A 400 2.49 22.16 -9.25
CA ALA A 400 2.24 22.13 -10.70
C ALA A 400 3.23 22.97 -11.53
N GLU A 401 4.03 23.84 -10.89
CA GLU A 401 5.07 24.64 -11.53
C GLU A 401 6.43 23.91 -11.62
N ILE A 402 6.51 22.70 -11.06
CA ILE A 402 7.72 21.87 -11.13
C ILE A 402 7.66 21.01 -12.40
N SER A 403 8.73 21.06 -13.17
CA SER A 403 8.82 20.31 -14.42
C SER A 403 8.91 18.79 -14.15
N PRO A 404 8.09 17.96 -14.81
CA PRO A 404 8.24 16.51 -14.76
C PRO A 404 9.64 16.02 -15.17
N ALA A 405 10.33 16.70 -16.06
CA ALA A 405 11.69 16.38 -16.45
C ALA A 405 12.70 16.53 -15.30
N GLU A 406 12.54 17.56 -14.46
CA GLU A 406 13.37 17.75 -13.27
C GLU A 406 13.14 16.66 -12.20
N ILE A 407 11.93 16.15 -12.14
CA ILE A 407 11.57 15.07 -11.21
C ILE A 407 12.21 13.74 -11.64
N ARG A 408 12.30 13.49 -12.95
CA ARG A 408 12.92 12.27 -13.50
C ARG A 408 14.45 12.30 -13.50
N ALA A 409 15.07 13.46 -13.54
CA ALA A 409 16.52 13.63 -13.49
C ALA A 409 17.10 13.26 -12.11
#